data_00aaac63a1287a9ec2da94a36670e171
#
_entry.id   00aaac63a1287a9ec2da94a36670e171
#
_cell.length_a   1.000
_cell.length_b   1.000
_cell.length_c   1.000
_cell.angle_alpha   90.00
_cell.angle_beta   90.00
_cell.angle_gamma   90.00
#
_symmetry.space_group_name_H-M   'P 1'
#
loop_
_entity.id
_entity.type
_entity.pdbx_description
1 polymer ?
#
loop_
_entity_poly.entity_id
_entity_poly.type
_entity_poly.pdbx_seq_one_letter_code
_entity_poly.pdbx_strand_id
1 'polypeptide(L)'
;MMRRTSHTPAKKRPRSHRKAHRGRTANRYRAYPTDEQFVLIKRFGGSCRFVKNLGKEQRDLAWKHGKHNVSYSVQSKEILALRNDPEYGTWLSEVPPAQVLQQALADLNRAYQRFFDGLVGYPEWTRRTGWYSFRVPQHVELRVISPHFTEVKLQGLGWMKIRYHRPTRGSAIKSATVVMEPDGKIFVSLLTEFHRRQPTKPLVEDWESAAGVDRGVKVAVAAKDGLGNADLIDREIWTPGERKRLRRLEQARERKKLARDKANREIAKQNKERKVRGEAPLATLAKSRNQEAAERQIATLRARARRRRKDFTEQVSATLARDHRRSVFEDLHTKFMTASAKGTVEAPGKNIRQKAGLNRAILDKGWYALEHRTGEKLVRHGHLHLVVPAPGTSITCPECGHVDKESRVSQSVFVCTDCGYQAHADLNAAEVIRERGIKLALAAVTPVTAHQGTNLGPTLVGAEPSELSGPGSGNEETDTSAVEGAA
;
A
#
# COMPACT_ATOMS: atom_id res chain seq x y z
N MET A 1 -23.54 32.55 -61.66
CA MET A 1 -22.64 31.36 -61.53
C MET A 1 -21.89 31.45 -60.23
N MET A 2 -22.36 30.78 -59.15
CA MET A 2 -21.72 30.74 -57.85
C MET A 2 -20.95 29.40 -57.72
N ARG A 3 -19.63 29.46 -57.54
CA ARG A 3 -18.79 28.29 -57.26
C ARG A 3 -18.90 27.92 -55.78
N ARG A 4 -19.43 26.73 -55.48
CA ARG A 4 -19.43 26.11 -54.17
C ARG A 4 -18.03 25.52 -53.95
N THR A 5 -17.32 26.03 -52.95
CA THR A 5 -16.07 25.40 -52.43
C THR A 5 -16.45 24.35 -51.38
N SER A 6 -16.17 23.09 -51.71
CA SER A 6 -16.35 21.96 -50.81
C SER A 6 -15.21 21.93 -49.79
N HIS A 7 -15.50 22.19 -48.50
CA HIS A 7 -14.59 21.96 -47.40
C HIS A 7 -14.63 20.49 -47.01
N THR A 8 -13.59 19.74 -47.31
CA THR A 8 -13.36 18.40 -46.80
C THR A 8 -12.79 18.52 -45.38
N PRO A 9 -13.39 17.89 -44.34
CA PRO A 9 -12.84 17.97 -42.97
C PRO A 9 -11.55 17.15 -42.86
N ALA A 10 -10.51 17.80 -42.39
CA ALA A 10 -9.20 17.16 -42.14
C ALA A 10 -9.36 16.00 -41.15
N LYS A 11 -8.96 14.79 -41.56
CA LYS A 11 -8.91 13.58 -40.71
C LYS A 11 -8.00 13.81 -39.51
N LYS A 12 -8.56 13.92 -38.31
CA LYS A 12 -7.79 13.94 -37.05
C LYS A 12 -6.99 12.64 -36.92
N ARG A 13 -5.67 12.73 -36.96
CA ARG A 13 -4.78 11.61 -36.71
C ARG A 13 -5.04 11.05 -35.29
N PRO A 14 -5.13 9.73 -35.13
CA PRO A 14 -5.39 9.14 -33.83
C PRO A 14 -4.22 9.41 -32.86
N ARG A 15 -4.55 10.03 -31.72
CA ARG A 15 -3.63 10.42 -30.63
C ARG A 15 -3.10 9.23 -29.80
N SER A 16 -3.39 7.97 -30.19
CA SER A 16 -3.26 6.80 -29.32
C SER A 16 -1.88 6.14 -29.24
N HIS A 17 -0.99 6.33 -30.21
CA HIS A 17 0.25 5.50 -30.24
C HIS A 17 1.44 5.99 -29.41
N ARG A 18 1.45 7.20 -28.85
CA ARG A 18 2.57 7.71 -28.04
C ARG A 18 2.48 7.43 -26.54
N LYS A 19 1.32 7.06 -25.99
CA LYS A 19 1.15 6.86 -24.55
C LYS A 19 1.50 5.44 -24.05
N ALA A 20 1.52 4.46 -24.94
CA ALA A 20 1.67 3.04 -24.57
C ALA A 20 3.06 2.64 -24.05
N HIS A 21 4.11 3.45 -24.26
CA HIS A 21 5.49 3.09 -23.93
C HIS A 21 6.11 3.83 -22.74
N ARG A 22 5.32 4.62 -21.99
CA ARG A 22 5.83 5.36 -20.82
C ARG A 22 5.33 4.75 -19.53
N GLY A 23 6.24 4.31 -18.67
CA GLY A 23 5.97 3.93 -17.31
C GLY A 23 6.30 5.06 -16.33
N ARG A 24 5.74 5.01 -15.13
CA ARG A 24 6.07 5.93 -14.04
C ARG A 24 6.74 5.17 -12.91
N THR A 25 7.72 5.79 -12.27
CA THR A 25 8.37 5.24 -11.07
C THR A 25 8.54 6.33 -10.03
N ALA A 26 8.33 5.96 -8.77
CA ALA A 26 8.55 6.84 -7.63
C ALA A 26 9.75 6.34 -6.81
N ASN A 27 10.81 7.13 -6.74
CA ASN A 27 11.95 6.84 -5.89
C ASN A 27 11.86 7.64 -4.60
N ARG A 28 11.98 6.96 -3.46
CA ARG A 28 11.84 7.55 -2.14
C ARG A 28 13.20 7.81 -1.51
N TYR A 29 13.41 9.04 -1.04
CA TYR A 29 14.65 9.53 -0.46
C TYR A 29 14.43 9.99 0.98
N ARG A 30 15.38 9.72 1.86
CA ARG A 30 15.40 10.31 3.20
C ARG A 30 15.65 11.81 3.11
N ALA A 31 14.82 12.63 3.74
CA ALA A 31 14.96 14.08 3.78
C ALA A 31 15.43 14.56 5.17
N TYR A 32 16.16 15.67 5.17
CA TYR A 32 16.74 16.32 6.34
C TYR A 32 16.31 17.80 6.32
N PRO A 33 15.07 18.09 6.74
CA PRO A 33 14.57 19.46 6.80
C PRO A 33 15.26 20.24 7.92
N THR A 34 15.25 21.58 7.82
CA THR A 34 15.49 22.48 8.96
C THR A 34 14.32 22.41 9.94
N ASP A 35 14.47 23.00 11.13
CA ASP A 35 13.38 23.03 12.12
C ASP A 35 12.18 23.81 11.61
N GLU A 36 12.40 24.90 10.88
CA GLU A 36 11.35 25.70 10.23
C GLU A 36 10.61 24.87 9.17
N GLN A 37 11.35 24.18 8.29
CA GLN A 37 10.77 23.30 7.30
C GLN A 37 9.99 22.15 7.96
N PHE A 38 10.49 21.64 9.10
CA PHE A 38 9.80 20.58 9.85
C PHE A 38 8.44 21.06 10.38
N VAL A 39 8.37 22.31 10.88
CA VAL A 39 7.10 22.93 11.30
C VAL A 39 6.16 23.11 10.11
N LEU A 40 6.66 23.65 8.98
CA LEU A 40 5.88 23.84 7.76
C LEU A 40 5.32 22.52 7.23
N ILE A 41 6.11 21.43 7.22
CA ILE A 41 5.65 20.09 6.78
C ILE A 41 4.48 19.61 7.62
N LYS A 42 4.49 19.82 8.94
CA LYS A 42 3.34 19.48 9.81
C LYS A 42 2.12 20.35 9.49
N ARG A 43 2.32 21.64 9.26
CA ARG A 43 1.23 22.56 8.89
C ARG A 43 0.63 22.15 7.54
N PHE A 44 1.44 21.90 6.51
CA PHE A 44 0.97 21.40 5.20
C PHE A 44 0.16 20.12 5.32
N GLY A 45 0.69 19.13 6.05
CA GLY A 45 0.00 17.86 6.25
C GLY A 45 -1.30 18.02 7.06
N GLY A 46 -1.32 18.93 8.02
CA GLY A 46 -2.52 19.30 8.78
C GLY A 46 -3.59 19.93 7.92
N SER A 47 -3.22 20.91 7.08
CA SER A 47 -4.12 21.58 6.13
C SER A 47 -4.68 20.60 5.09
N CYS A 48 -3.84 19.72 4.53
CA CYS A 48 -4.30 18.69 3.60
C CYS A 48 -5.32 17.73 4.24
N ARG A 49 -5.09 17.34 5.50
CA ARG A 49 -6.05 16.51 6.24
C ARG A 49 -7.37 17.24 6.47
N PHE A 50 -7.31 18.51 6.89
CA PHE A 50 -8.49 19.35 7.07
C PHE A 50 -9.31 19.42 5.77
N VAL A 51 -8.67 19.78 4.66
CA VAL A 51 -9.31 19.91 3.35
C VAL A 51 -9.92 18.59 2.86
N LYS A 52 -9.24 17.47 3.07
CA LYS A 52 -9.79 16.13 2.78
C LYS A 52 -11.05 15.84 3.58
N ASN A 53 -11.03 16.12 4.87
CA ASN A 53 -12.17 15.87 5.75
C ASN A 53 -13.33 16.81 5.42
N LEU A 54 -13.07 18.11 5.20
CA LEU A 54 -14.07 19.07 4.77
C LEU A 54 -14.73 18.65 3.46
N GLY A 55 -13.93 18.27 2.46
CA GLY A 55 -14.45 17.80 1.17
C GLY A 55 -15.24 16.49 1.28
N LYS A 56 -14.88 15.62 2.22
CA LYS A 56 -15.68 14.42 2.53
C LYS A 56 -17.00 14.78 3.17
N GLU A 57 -17.01 15.62 4.21
CA GLU A 57 -18.21 16.08 4.89
C GLU A 57 -19.20 16.73 3.93
N GLN A 58 -18.73 17.59 3.08
CA GLN A 58 -19.54 18.23 2.04
C GLN A 58 -20.24 17.20 1.13
N ARG A 59 -19.52 16.17 0.66
CA ARG A 59 -20.09 15.09 -0.15
C ARG A 59 -21.10 14.25 0.62
N ASP A 60 -20.80 13.94 1.86
CA ASP A 60 -21.70 13.15 2.72
C ASP A 60 -23.01 13.92 2.99
N LEU A 61 -22.92 15.20 3.30
CA LEU A 61 -24.10 16.05 3.52
C LEU A 61 -24.90 16.27 2.26
N ALA A 62 -24.26 16.55 1.13
CA ALA A 62 -24.92 16.72 -0.16
C ALA A 62 -25.70 15.47 -0.59
N TRP A 63 -25.12 14.29 -0.35
CA TRP A 63 -25.80 13.02 -0.62
C TRP A 63 -26.92 12.74 0.38
N LYS A 64 -26.69 12.99 1.66
CA LYS A 64 -27.68 12.76 2.72
C LYS A 64 -28.96 13.60 2.52
N HIS A 65 -28.79 14.89 2.23
CA HIS A 65 -29.89 15.84 2.16
C HIS A 65 -30.46 16.08 0.75
N GLY A 66 -29.61 16.02 -0.27
CA GLY A 66 -30.00 16.36 -1.64
C GLY A 66 -29.83 15.25 -2.68
N LYS A 67 -29.28 14.07 -2.30
CA LYS A 67 -28.98 12.95 -3.21
C LYS A 67 -28.14 13.37 -4.44
N HIS A 68 -27.38 14.46 -4.34
CA HIS A 68 -26.53 14.95 -5.41
C HIS A 68 -25.04 14.76 -5.11
N ASN A 69 -24.25 14.63 -6.16
CA ASN A 69 -22.80 14.43 -6.06
C ASN A 69 -22.08 15.78 -6.24
N VAL A 70 -21.15 16.07 -5.33
CA VAL A 70 -20.26 17.24 -5.42
C VAL A 70 -18.98 16.84 -6.16
N SER A 71 -18.73 17.48 -7.32
CA SER A 71 -17.57 17.16 -8.14
C SER A 71 -16.25 17.71 -7.56
N TYR A 72 -15.13 17.11 -7.97
CA TYR A 72 -13.80 17.66 -7.66
C TYR A 72 -13.63 19.12 -8.13
N SER A 73 -14.19 19.47 -9.30
CA SER A 73 -14.07 20.81 -9.85
C SER A 73 -14.74 21.86 -8.96
N VAL A 74 -15.93 21.56 -8.44
CA VAL A 74 -16.65 22.43 -7.49
C VAL A 74 -15.82 22.58 -6.21
N GLN A 75 -15.43 21.47 -5.58
CA GLN A 75 -14.64 21.50 -4.35
C GLN A 75 -13.30 22.22 -4.49
N SER A 76 -12.67 22.10 -5.67
CA SER A 76 -11.41 22.78 -5.96
C SER A 76 -11.57 24.31 -6.06
N LYS A 77 -12.70 24.81 -6.58
CA LYS A 77 -13.02 26.24 -6.61
C LYS A 77 -13.36 26.75 -5.22
N GLU A 78 -14.17 26.02 -4.48
CA GLU A 78 -14.61 26.41 -3.13
C GLU A 78 -13.44 26.48 -2.14
N ILE A 79 -12.49 25.54 -2.22
CA ILE A 79 -11.30 25.61 -1.34
C ILE A 79 -10.40 26.81 -1.67
N LEU A 80 -10.38 27.27 -2.92
CA LEU A 80 -9.66 28.48 -3.29
C LEU A 80 -10.39 29.71 -2.77
N ALA A 81 -11.72 29.75 -2.85
CA ALA A 81 -12.53 30.82 -2.28
C ALA A 81 -12.34 30.89 -0.76
N LEU A 82 -12.48 29.76 -0.06
CA LEU A 82 -12.23 29.68 1.39
C LEU A 82 -10.81 30.13 1.76
N ARG A 83 -9.79 29.76 0.98
CA ARG A 83 -8.41 30.15 1.22
C ARG A 83 -8.20 31.67 1.15
N ASN A 84 -8.95 32.33 0.29
CA ASN A 84 -8.85 33.78 0.08
C ASN A 84 -9.82 34.57 0.99
N ASP A 85 -10.63 33.89 1.80
CA ASP A 85 -11.55 34.50 2.74
C ASP A 85 -10.75 35.14 3.90
N PRO A 86 -10.94 36.44 4.18
CA PRO A 86 -10.17 37.13 5.22
C PRO A 86 -10.53 36.71 6.64
N GLU A 87 -11.73 36.22 6.87
CA GLU A 87 -12.19 35.77 8.19
C GLU A 87 -11.80 34.34 8.51
N TYR A 88 -12.05 33.43 7.58
CA TYR A 88 -11.89 31.98 7.82
C TYR A 88 -10.67 31.38 7.12
N GLY A 89 -10.08 32.03 6.14
CA GLY A 89 -9.09 31.48 5.23
C GLY A 89 -7.63 31.81 5.54
N THR A 90 -7.35 32.76 6.42
CA THR A 90 -5.99 33.29 6.64
C THR A 90 -4.95 32.22 6.93
N TRP A 91 -5.24 31.28 7.81
CA TRP A 91 -4.34 30.17 8.15
C TRP A 91 -4.12 29.16 7.01
N LEU A 92 -5.05 29.06 6.04
CA LEU A 92 -4.89 28.25 4.83
C LEU A 92 -4.09 28.99 3.76
N SER A 93 -4.20 30.33 3.68
CA SER A 93 -3.48 31.14 2.69
C SER A 93 -1.99 31.26 3.03
N GLU A 94 -1.63 31.32 4.31
CA GLU A 94 -0.28 31.53 4.78
C GLU A 94 0.67 30.35 4.56
N VAL A 95 0.14 29.10 4.51
CA VAL A 95 1.04 27.96 4.68
C VAL A 95 1.14 27.07 3.46
N PRO A 96 0.13 26.30 2.95
CA PRO A 96 0.35 25.49 1.78
C PRO A 96 0.03 26.24 0.48
N PRO A 97 0.81 26.02 -0.58
CA PRO A 97 0.41 26.44 -1.91
C PRO A 97 -0.96 25.84 -2.28
N ALA A 98 -1.80 26.62 -2.97
CA ALA A 98 -3.15 26.21 -3.37
C ALA A 98 -3.17 24.83 -4.07
N GLN A 99 -2.20 24.58 -4.93
CA GLN A 99 -2.07 23.31 -5.65
C GLN A 99 -1.88 22.10 -4.74
N VAL A 100 -1.21 22.26 -3.58
CA VAL A 100 -1.05 21.18 -2.60
C VAL A 100 -2.39 20.80 -1.98
N LEU A 101 -3.26 21.77 -1.69
CA LEU A 101 -4.62 21.54 -1.19
C LEU A 101 -5.51 20.89 -2.27
N GLN A 102 -5.40 21.35 -3.50
CA GLN A 102 -6.12 20.74 -4.63
C GLN A 102 -5.71 19.28 -4.85
N GLN A 103 -4.42 18.93 -4.66
CA GLN A 103 -3.99 17.53 -4.70
C GLN A 103 -4.60 16.68 -3.59
N ALA A 104 -4.82 17.25 -2.40
CA ALA A 104 -5.52 16.53 -1.32
C ALA A 104 -6.98 16.21 -1.70
N LEU A 105 -7.69 17.15 -2.34
CA LEU A 105 -9.03 16.90 -2.91
C LEU A 105 -9.02 15.90 -4.07
N ALA A 106 -8.00 15.95 -4.94
CA ALA A 106 -7.84 14.98 -6.02
C ALA A 106 -7.63 13.55 -5.48
N ASP A 107 -6.90 13.41 -4.36
CA ASP A 107 -6.73 12.13 -3.68
C ASP A 107 -8.07 11.63 -3.09
N LEU A 108 -8.88 12.51 -2.51
CA LEU A 108 -10.22 12.19 -2.03
C LEU A 108 -11.12 11.75 -3.21
N ASN A 109 -11.10 12.49 -4.32
CA ASN A 109 -11.88 12.15 -5.51
C ASN A 109 -11.52 10.77 -6.06
N ARG A 110 -10.23 10.41 -6.09
CA ARG A 110 -9.80 9.05 -6.48
C ARG A 110 -10.27 7.99 -5.51
N ALA A 111 -10.33 8.27 -4.21
CA ALA A 111 -10.86 7.33 -3.24
C ALA A 111 -12.35 7.03 -3.50
N TYR A 112 -13.16 8.07 -3.77
CA TYR A 112 -14.56 7.89 -4.18
C TYR A 112 -14.69 7.14 -5.50
N GLN A 113 -13.88 7.49 -6.52
CA GLN A 113 -13.92 6.78 -7.80
C GLN A 113 -13.66 5.27 -7.60
N ARG A 114 -12.61 4.91 -6.87
CA ARG A 114 -12.31 3.50 -6.58
C ARG A 114 -13.40 2.79 -5.76
N PHE A 115 -14.13 3.53 -4.94
CA PHE A 115 -15.31 2.99 -4.24
C PHE A 115 -16.44 2.70 -5.23
N PHE A 116 -16.77 3.64 -6.12
CA PHE A 116 -17.80 3.42 -7.15
C PHE A 116 -17.42 2.33 -8.15
N ASP A 117 -16.13 2.15 -8.41
CA ASP A 117 -15.59 1.04 -9.23
C ASP A 117 -15.61 -0.32 -8.47
N GLY A 118 -16.11 -0.37 -7.23
CA GLY A 118 -16.16 -1.59 -6.41
C GLY A 118 -14.82 -2.12 -5.90
N LEU A 119 -13.73 -1.36 -6.07
CA LEU A 119 -12.36 -1.79 -5.75
C LEU A 119 -12.01 -1.63 -4.27
N VAL A 120 -12.66 -0.72 -3.56
CA VAL A 120 -12.38 -0.41 -2.14
C VAL A 120 -13.67 -0.07 -1.40
N GLY A 121 -13.62 -0.06 -0.06
CA GLY A 121 -14.72 0.41 0.78
C GLY A 121 -14.94 1.94 0.69
N TYR A 122 -16.02 2.40 1.33
CA TYR A 122 -16.35 3.82 1.38
C TYR A 122 -15.22 4.65 1.98
N PRO A 123 -14.92 5.86 1.46
CA PRO A 123 -13.84 6.69 1.97
C PRO A 123 -14.01 7.08 3.44
N GLU A 124 -12.99 6.83 4.25
CA GLU A 124 -13.00 7.12 5.68
C GLU A 124 -12.45 8.52 6.00
N TRP A 125 -12.75 8.98 7.23
CA TRP A 125 -12.18 10.20 7.79
C TRP A 125 -10.67 10.07 7.99
N THR A 126 -9.92 11.08 7.55
CA THR A 126 -8.46 11.09 7.76
C THR A 126 -8.13 11.47 9.20
N ARG A 127 -7.69 10.49 9.99
CA ARG A 127 -7.38 10.65 11.42
C ARG A 127 -6.00 11.30 11.66
N ARG A 128 -5.82 11.90 12.82
CA ARG A 128 -4.52 12.44 13.28
C ARG A 128 -3.65 11.31 13.83
N THR A 129 -2.89 10.64 12.98
CA THR A 129 -2.09 9.44 13.34
C THR A 129 -0.58 9.70 13.50
N GLY A 130 -0.14 10.94 13.32
CA GLY A 130 1.30 11.27 13.21
C GLY A 130 1.90 11.02 11.83
N TRP A 131 1.12 10.46 10.89
CA TRP A 131 1.43 10.47 9.48
C TRP A 131 0.98 11.77 8.85
N TYR A 132 1.88 12.38 8.08
CA TYR A 132 1.53 13.51 7.24
C TYR A 132 2.02 13.19 5.84
N SER A 133 1.17 13.38 4.84
CA SER A 133 1.52 13.20 3.44
C SER A 133 0.84 14.25 2.61
N PHE A 134 1.61 14.87 1.72
CA PHE A 134 1.08 15.81 0.75
C PHE A 134 1.91 15.77 -0.52
N ARG A 135 1.30 16.16 -1.64
CA ARG A 135 1.94 16.16 -2.96
C ARG A 135 2.19 17.58 -3.45
N VAL A 136 3.40 17.80 -3.92
CA VAL A 136 3.82 19.00 -4.68
C VAL A 136 3.82 18.63 -6.15
N PRO A 137 2.83 19.11 -6.94
CA PRO A 137 2.58 18.58 -8.30
C PRO A 137 3.53 19.13 -9.36
N GLN A 138 4.23 20.24 -9.11
CA GLN A 138 5.11 20.89 -10.08
C GLN A 138 6.18 21.74 -9.41
N HIS A 139 7.09 22.32 -10.22
CA HIS A 139 8.22 23.14 -9.75
C HIS A 139 9.13 22.40 -8.78
N VAL A 140 9.43 21.12 -9.10
CA VAL A 140 10.35 20.30 -8.34
C VAL A 140 11.71 20.32 -9.06
N GLU A 141 12.68 20.93 -8.43
CA GLU A 141 14.05 21.08 -8.96
C GLU A 141 15.04 20.31 -8.09
N LEU A 142 16.15 19.88 -8.69
CA LEU A 142 17.24 19.21 -7.95
C LEU A 142 18.52 20.01 -8.11
N ARG A 143 19.29 20.15 -7.02
CA ARG A 143 20.63 20.68 -7.00
C ARG A 143 21.57 19.71 -6.30
N VAL A 144 22.53 19.15 -7.03
CA VAL A 144 23.50 18.19 -6.51
C VAL A 144 24.46 18.92 -5.55
N ILE A 145 24.64 18.41 -4.34
CA ILE A 145 25.60 18.93 -3.36
C ILE A 145 26.84 18.02 -3.29
N SER A 146 26.65 16.72 -3.33
CA SER A 146 27.70 15.73 -3.23
C SER A 146 27.24 14.39 -3.84
N PRO A 147 28.10 13.39 -3.99
CA PRO A 147 27.73 12.08 -4.55
C PRO A 147 26.56 11.40 -3.81
N HIS A 148 26.38 11.72 -2.52
CA HIS A 148 25.35 11.09 -1.68
C HIS A 148 24.20 12.00 -1.30
N PHE A 149 24.33 13.31 -1.53
CA PHE A 149 23.36 14.31 -1.12
C PHE A 149 22.99 15.27 -2.25
N THR A 150 21.71 15.54 -2.34
CA THR A 150 21.12 16.49 -3.29
C THR A 150 20.12 17.34 -2.50
N GLU A 151 19.91 18.57 -2.91
CA GLU A 151 18.77 19.36 -2.47
C GLU A 151 17.64 19.24 -3.48
N VAL A 152 16.43 19.17 -2.95
CA VAL A 152 15.19 19.24 -3.71
C VAL A 152 14.48 20.55 -3.35
N LYS A 153 14.13 21.34 -4.37
CA LYS A 153 13.29 22.52 -4.20
C LYS A 153 11.83 22.11 -4.25
N LEU A 154 11.10 22.47 -3.24
CA LEU A 154 9.67 22.18 -3.13
C LEU A 154 8.93 23.51 -2.89
N GLN A 155 7.88 23.75 -3.65
CA GLN A 155 7.09 24.97 -3.53
C GLN A 155 6.55 25.14 -2.11
N GLY A 156 6.80 26.30 -1.50
CA GLY A 156 6.43 26.65 -0.13
C GLY A 156 7.31 26.04 0.97
N LEU A 157 8.30 25.20 0.63
CA LEU A 157 9.27 24.63 1.58
C LEU A 157 10.72 25.04 1.26
N GLY A 158 10.98 25.56 0.05
CA GLY A 158 12.34 25.90 -0.38
C GLY A 158 13.19 24.67 -0.67
N TRP A 159 14.52 24.86 -0.57
CA TRP A 159 15.52 23.80 -0.80
C TRP A 159 15.66 22.93 0.44
N MET A 160 15.49 21.61 0.28
CA MET A 160 15.58 20.62 1.36
C MET A 160 16.57 19.52 1.00
N LYS A 161 17.52 19.23 1.88
CA LYS A 161 18.54 18.19 1.72
C LYS A 161 17.92 16.80 1.74
N ILE A 162 18.26 15.97 0.75
CA ILE A 162 17.86 14.56 0.66
C ILE A 162 19.09 13.65 0.47
N ARG A 163 19.01 12.42 0.98
CA ARG A 163 20.01 11.38 0.67
C ARG A 163 19.70 10.77 -0.69
N TYR A 164 20.46 11.18 -1.71
CA TYR A 164 20.22 10.83 -3.11
C TYR A 164 20.98 9.57 -3.53
N HIS A 165 20.47 8.42 -3.14
CA HIS A 165 21.10 7.13 -3.38
C HIS A 165 20.75 6.48 -4.73
N ARG A 166 19.83 7.05 -5.47
CA ARG A 166 19.38 6.55 -6.78
C ARG A 166 19.10 7.73 -7.71
N PRO A 167 19.96 7.96 -8.71
CA PRO A 167 19.77 9.08 -9.65
C PRO A 167 18.52 8.89 -10.52
N THR A 168 17.87 9.99 -10.84
CA THR A 168 16.69 10.02 -11.72
C THR A 168 17.03 9.86 -13.20
N ARG A 169 18.31 9.74 -13.55
CA ARG A 169 18.84 9.47 -14.90
C ARG A 169 18.26 10.37 -15.99
N GLY A 170 18.19 11.68 -15.75
CA GLY A 170 17.70 12.65 -16.73
C GLY A 170 16.19 12.61 -17.00
N SER A 171 15.44 11.76 -16.31
CA SER A 171 13.98 11.73 -16.42
C SER A 171 13.38 12.98 -15.79
N ALA A 172 12.42 13.61 -16.47
CA ALA A 172 11.70 14.75 -15.93
C ALA A 172 10.93 14.36 -14.66
N ILE A 173 11.11 15.13 -13.59
CA ILE A 173 10.35 14.95 -12.36
C ILE A 173 8.94 15.51 -12.57
N LYS A 174 7.94 14.69 -12.37
CA LYS A 174 6.52 15.07 -12.56
C LYS A 174 5.90 15.63 -11.29
N SER A 175 6.28 15.12 -10.15
CA SER A 175 5.81 15.58 -8.84
C SER A 175 6.70 15.05 -7.73
N ALA A 176 6.58 15.66 -6.54
CA ALA A 176 7.17 15.15 -5.31
C ALA A 176 6.08 14.90 -4.28
N THR A 177 6.19 13.79 -3.54
CA THR A 177 5.34 13.53 -2.38
C THR A 177 6.20 13.55 -1.13
N VAL A 178 5.85 14.45 -0.20
CA VAL A 178 6.50 14.55 1.12
C VAL A 178 5.72 13.70 2.10
N VAL A 179 6.42 12.84 2.85
CA VAL A 179 5.83 11.97 3.86
C VAL A 179 6.60 12.14 5.16
N MET A 180 5.92 12.52 6.24
CA MET A 180 6.43 12.44 7.59
C MET A 180 5.88 11.18 8.26
N GLU A 181 6.76 10.32 8.74
CA GLU A 181 6.39 9.11 9.48
C GLU A 181 6.15 9.41 10.96
N PRO A 182 5.42 8.54 11.70
CA PRO A 182 5.11 8.75 13.13
C PRO A 182 6.34 8.84 14.04
N ASP A 183 7.50 8.37 13.59
CA ASP A 183 8.78 8.53 14.30
C ASP A 183 9.50 9.86 13.98
N GLY A 184 8.81 10.78 13.30
CA GLY A 184 9.33 12.10 12.92
C GLY A 184 10.26 12.11 11.71
N LYS A 185 10.54 10.96 11.10
CA LYS A 185 11.40 10.92 9.91
C LYS A 185 10.64 11.36 8.67
N ILE A 186 11.30 12.18 7.85
CA ILE A 186 10.73 12.73 6.63
C ILE A 186 11.36 12.07 5.41
N PHE A 187 10.53 11.83 4.42
CA PHE A 187 10.91 11.27 3.14
C PHE A 187 10.28 12.07 2.01
N VAL A 188 11.00 12.17 0.90
CA VAL A 188 10.51 12.74 -0.36
C VAL A 188 10.52 11.65 -1.41
N SER A 189 9.38 11.40 -2.04
CA SER A 189 9.24 10.51 -3.18
C SER A 189 9.16 11.33 -4.45
N LEU A 190 10.10 11.16 -5.37
CA LEU A 190 10.13 11.84 -6.66
C LEU A 190 9.52 10.93 -7.72
N LEU A 191 8.43 11.37 -8.33
CA LEU A 191 7.76 10.69 -9.44
C LEU A 191 8.44 11.06 -10.75
N THR A 192 8.96 10.06 -11.46
CA THR A 192 9.62 10.23 -12.77
C THR A 192 8.99 9.33 -13.81
N GLU A 193 9.08 9.69 -15.08
CA GLU A 193 8.66 8.85 -16.20
C GLU A 193 9.86 8.10 -16.79
N PHE A 194 9.63 6.88 -17.26
CA PHE A 194 10.61 6.08 -17.98
C PHE A 194 9.98 5.40 -19.19
N HIS A 195 10.79 5.04 -20.18
CA HIS A 195 10.32 4.23 -21.29
C HIS A 195 10.20 2.76 -20.83
N ARG A 196 9.02 2.17 -20.98
CA ARG A 196 8.84 0.72 -20.79
C ARG A 196 9.53 -0.02 -21.94
N ARG A 197 10.32 -1.03 -21.62
CA ARG A 197 10.71 -2.03 -22.62
C ARG A 197 9.46 -2.85 -22.94
N GLN A 198 9.28 -3.18 -24.22
CA GLN A 198 8.21 -4.13 -24.57
C GLN A 198 8.54 -5.48 -23.91
N PRO A 199 7.53 -6.19 -23.40
CA PRO A 199 7.73 -7.57 -22.98
C PRO A 199 8.32 -8.33 -24.17
N THR A 200 9.43 -9.00 -23.96
CA THR A 200 9.90 -10.00 -24.92
C THR A 200 8.76 -11.01 -25.03
N LYS A 201 8.29 -11.30 -26.26
CA LYS A 201 7.36 -12.39 -26.49
C LYS A 201 7.90 -13.62 -25.72
N PRO A 202 7.05 -14.41 -25.05
CA PRO A 202 7.54 -15.62 -24.42
C PRO A 202 8.14 -16.49 -25.51
N LEU A 203 9.46 -16.51 -25.60
CA LEU A 203 10.16 -17.51 -26.38
C LEU A 203 9.86 -18.83 -25.68
N VAL A 204 9.26 -19.76 -26.38
CA VAL A 204 8.87 -21.08 -25.87
C VAL A 204 10.10 -21.83 -25.34
N GLU A 205 11.29 -21.40 -25.70
CA GLU A 205 12.57 -22.11 -25.55
C GLU A 205 13.34 -21.85 -24.25
N ASP A 206 12.90 -20.94 -23.35
CA ASP A 206 13.69 -20.56 -22.16
C ASP A 206 12.85 -20.63 -20.85
N TRP A 207 12.14 -21.75 -20.66
CA TRP A 207 11.42 -22.00 -19.42
C TRP A 207 12.27 -22.58 -18.30
N GLU A 208 13.47 -23.04 -18.59
CA GLU A 208 14.40 -23.58 -17.58
C GLU A 208 14.83 -22.47 -16.60
N SER A 209 15.03 -21.25 -17.09
CA SER A 209 15.34 -20.10 -16.24
C SER A 209 14.14 -19.50 -15.48
N ALA A 210 12.94 -20.09 -15.65
CA ALA A 210 11.77 -19.66 -14.91
C ALA A 210 11.86 -20.14 -13.45
N ALA A 211 11.68 -19.22 -12.49
CA ALA A 211 11.64 -19.57 -11.07
C ALA A 211 10.20 -19.65 -10.55
N GLY A 212 9.87 -20.74 -9.88
CA GLY A 212 8.73 -20.81 -8.97
C GLY A 212 9.12 -20.21 -7.63
N VAL A 213 8.21 -19.48 -7.00
CA VAL A 213 8.46 -18.74 -5.76
C VAL A 213 7.36 -19.03 -4.76
N ASP A 214 7.69 -19.83 -3.75
CA ASP A 214 6.85 -20.07 -2.58
C ASP A 214 7.12 -19.01 -1.49
N ARG A 215 6.06 -18.61 -0.76
CA ARG A 215 6.11 -17.58 0.30
C ARG A 215 5.70 -18.17 1.62
N GLY A 216 6.67 -18.41 2.48
CA GLY A 216 6.48 -19.06 3.77
C GLY A 216 6.52 -18.11 4.98
N VAL A 217 6.12 -18.63 6.14
CA VAL A 217 6.20 -17.93 7.42
C VAL A 217 7.55 -18.14 8.10
N LYS A 218 8.12 -19.35 8.01
CA LYS A 218 9.47 -19.66 8.56
C LYS A 218 10.54 -19.15 7.60
N VAL A 219 10.56 -19.66 6.39
CA VAL A 219 11.36 -19.13 5.29
C VAL A 219 10.47 -18.15 4.53
N ALA A 220 10.92 -16.91 4.34
CA ALA A 220 10.10 -15.89 3.71
C ALA A 220 9.88 -16.15 2.22
N VAL A 221 10.89 -16.72 1.57
CA VAL A 221 10.90 -17.04 0.13
C VAL A 221 11.72 -18.29 -0.10
N ALA A 222 11.10 -19.27 -0.75
CA ALA A 222 11.79 -20.37 -1.41
C ALA A 222 11.65 -20.17 -2.92
N ALA A 223 12.74 -20.09 -3.64
CA ALA A 223 12.76 -19.95 -5.09
C ALA A 223 13.53 -21.12 -5.71
N LYS A 224 13.00 -21.70 -6.78
CA LYS A 224 13.66 -22.77 -7.52
C LYS A 224 13.41 -22.62 -9.01
N ASP A 225 14.45 -22.76 -9.83
CA ASP A 225 14.36 -22.77 -11.29
C ASP A 225 14.62 -24.18 -11.87
N GLY A 226 14.46 -24.34 -13.19
CA GLY A 226 14.71 -25.61 -13.87
C GLY A 226 16.19 -25.89 -14.11
N LEU A 227 17.08 -24.91 -13.90
CA LEU A 227 18.53 -25.07 -14.03
C LEU A 227 19.17 -25.66 -12.76
N GLY A 228 18.38 -25.95 -11.74
CA GLY A 228 18.84 -26.48 -10.46
C GLY A 228 19.21 -25.42 -9.41
N ASN A 229 19.08 -24.13 -9.73
CA ASN A 229 19.30 -23.10 -8.73
C ASN A 229 18.15 -23.06 -7.73
N ALA A 230 18.48 -23.07 -6.46
CA ALA A 230 17.50 -23.07 -5.38
C ALA A 230 17.94 -22.14 -4.24
N ASP A 231 17.06 -21.24 -3.83
CA ASP A 231 17.28 -20.25 -2.80
C ASP A 231 16.25 -20.36 -1.67
N LEU A 232 16.73 -20.36 -0.44
CA LEU A 232 15.93 -20.21 0.77
C LEU A 232 16.30 -18.86 1.43
N ILE A 233 15.46 -17.84 1.24
CA ILE A 233 15.75 -16.48 1.65
C ILE A 233 14.86 -16.12 2.84
N ASP A 234 15.47 -15.76 3.96
CA ASP A 234 14.76 -15.24 5.12
C ASP A 234 15.48 -14.05 5.75
N ARG A 235 14.74 -13.28 6.53
CA ARG A 235 15.25 -12.15 7.29
C ARG A 235 14.40 -11.88 8.52
N GLU A 236 15.05 -11.74 9.64
CA GLU A 236 14.40 -11.28 10.86
C GLU A 236 14.03 -9.81 10.77
N ILE A 237 12.74 -9.52 10.83
CA ILE A 237 12.23 -8.14 10.83
C ILE A 237 12.29 -7.54 12.23
N TRP A 238 12.11 -8.34 13.25
CA TRP A 238 12.14 -7.98 14.67
C TRP A 238 13.18 -8.78 15.42
N THR A 239 14.08 -8.14 16.11
CA THR A 239 14.91 -8.87 17.07
C THR A 239 14.06 -9.31 18.28
N PRO A 240 14.45 -10.41 18.99
CA PRO A 240 13.74 -10.87 20.19
C PRO A 240 13.59 -9.77 21.25
N GLY A 241 14.63 -8.97 21.44
CA GLY A 241 14.64 -7.83 22.37
C GLY A 241 13.65 -6.74 21.95
N GLU A 242 13.55 -6.41 20.65
CA GLU A 242 12.58 -5.44 20.12
C GLU A 242 11.14 -5.93 20.30
N ARG A 243 10.87 -7.22 20.05
CA ARG A 243 9.53 -7.82 20.28
C ARG A 243 9.13 -7.74 21.76
N LYS A 244 10.02 -8.09 22.67
CA LYS A 244 9.80 -8.02 24.13
C LYS A 244 9.56 -6.57 24.58
N ARG A 245 10.37 -5.62 24.07
CA ARG A 245 10.24 -4.20 24.38
C ARG A 245 8.92 -3.64 23.85
N LEU A 246 8.54 -3.93 22.61
CA LEU A 246 7.30 -3.49 22.00
C LEU A 246 6.10 -3.95 22.83
N ARG A 247 6.05 -5.25 23.19
CA ARG A 247 4.96 -5.82 24.01
C ARG A 247 4.82 -5.09 25.35
N ARG A 248 5.94 -4.83 26.05
CA ARG A 248 5.91 -4.10 27.33
C ARG A 248 5.38 -2.66 27.17
N LEU A 249 5.82 -1.97 26.13
CA LEU A 249 5.37 -0.60 25.85
C LEU A 249 3.90 -0.55 25.49
N GLU A 250 3.41 -1.49 24.69
CA GLU A 250 2.00 -1.59 24.32
C GLU A 250 1.11 -1.86 25.53
N GLN A 251 1.52 -2.79 26.40
CA GLN A 251 0.81 -3.06 27.67
C GLN A 251 0.79 -1.83 28.60
N ALA A 252 1.93 -1.15 28.74
CA ALA A 252 2.02 0.06 29.56
C ALA A 252 1.15 1.20 29.00
N ARG A 253 1.15 1.40 27.69
CA ARG A 253 0.30 2.37 27.02
C ARG A 253 -1.19 2.04 27.25
N GLU A 254 -1.58 0.78 27.09
CA GLU A 254 -2.98 0.37 27.21
C GLU A 254 -3.49 0.56 28.64
N ARG A 255 -2.73 0.16 29.67
CA ARG A 255 -3.09 0.43 31.07
C ARG A 255 -3.33 1.92 31.34
N LYS A 256 -2.45 2.79 30.84
CA LYS A 256 -2.58 4.25 31.01
C LYS A 256 -3.77 4.82 30.25
N LYS A 257 -4.03 4.30 29.06
CA LYS A 257 -5.19 4.68 28.26
C LYS A 257 -6.49 4.31 28.99
N LEU A 258 -6.62 3.08 29.45
CA LEU A 258 -7.81 2.60 30.17
C LEU A 258 -8.07 3.42 31.44
N ALA A 259 -7.04 3.73 32.23
CA ALA A 259 -7.17 4.56 33.42
C ALA A 259 -7.67 5.97 33.08
N ARG A 260 -7.07 6.61 32.06
CA ARG A 260 -7.50 7.93 31.58
C ARG A 260 -8.93 7.89 31.05
N ASP A 261 -9.28 6.92 30.25
CA ASP A 261 -10.60 6.83 29.63
C ASP A 261 -11.68 6.54 30.68
N LYS A 262 -11.35 5.81 31.79
CA LYS A 262 -12.22 5.67 32.96
C LYS A 262 -12.45 7.01 33.68
N ALA A 263 -11.37 7.75 33.94
CA ALA A 263 -11.46 9.08 34.58
C ALA A 263 -12.24 10.08 33.72
N ASN A 264 -12.04 10.09 32.40
CA ASN A 264 -12.75 10.97 31.48
C ASN A 264 -14.25 10.62 31.39
N ARG A 265 -14.62 9.35 31.54
CA ARG A 265 -16.05 8.97 31.66
C ARG A 265 -16.67 9.52 32.90
N GLU A 266 -15.98 9.50 34.02
CA GLU A 266 -16.45 10.11 35.28
C GLU A 266 -16.60 11.62 35.18
N ILE A 267 -15.59 12.30 34.60
CA ILE A 267 -15.70 13.74 34.31
C ILE A 267 -16.89 14.05 33.38
N ALA A 268 -17.15 13.20 32.39
CA ALA A 268 -18.31 13.38 31.51
C ALA A 268 -19.68 13.27 32.25
N LYS A 269 -19.78 12.37 33.25
CA LYS A 269 -20.96 12.28 34.09
C LYS A 269 -21.13 13.55 34.94
N GLN A 270 -20.08 13.97 35.64
CA GLN A 270 -20.08 15.19 36.41
C GLN A 270 -20.42 16.44 35.56
N ASN A 271 -19.94 16.51 34.33
CA ASN A 271 -20.25 17.61 33.42
C ASN A 271 -21.73 17.63 32.99
N LYS A 272 -22.42 16.49 32.95
CA LYS A 272 -23.89 16.48 32.77
C LYS A 272 -24.63 17.13 33.95
N GLU A 273 -24.23 16.81 35.17
CA GLU A 273 -24.81 17.39 36.39
C GLU A 273 -24.50 18.88 36.52
N ARG A 274 -23.22 19.26 36.23
CA ARG A 274 -22.79 20.66 36.21
C ARG A 274 -23.56 21.51 35.20
N LYS A 275 -23.83 20.94 33.99
CA LYS A 275 -24.65 21.60 32.98
C LYS A 275 -26.05 21.94 33.49
N VAL A 276 -26.67 21.03 34.24
CA VAL A 276 -27.99 21.26 34.85
C VAL A 276 -27.94 22.38 35.88
N ARG A 277 -26.81 22.52 36.59
CA ARG A 277 -26.58 23.56 37.61
C ARG A 277 -26.07 24.87 37.05
N GLY A 278 -25.87 25.01 35.71
CA GLY A 278 -25.31 26.17 35.06
C GLY A 278 -23.83 26.42 35.33
N GLU A 279 -23.10 25.37 35.80
CA GLU A 279 -21.67 25.48 36.11
C GLU A 279 -20.78 25.17 34.88
N ALA A 280 -19.59 25.80 34.84
CA ALA A 280 -18.62 25.54 33.79
C ALA A 280 -18.14 24.06 33.77
N PRO A 281 -17.96 23.44 32.60
CA PRO A 281 -17.57 22.05 32.50
C PRO A 281 -16.11 21.84 32.98
N LEU A 282 -15.87 20.69 33.62
CA LEU A 282 -14.52 20.23 33.95
C LEU A 282 -13.77 19.82 32.69
N ALA A 283 -12.49 20.13 32.64
CA ALA A 283 -11.63 19.72 31.53
C ALA A 283 -11.36 18.21 31.55
N THR A 284 -11.38 17.59 30.38
CA THR A 284 -11.00 16.18 30.23
C THR A 284 -9.49 15.99 30.39
N LEU A 285 -9.09 14.86 30.94
CA LEU A 285 -7.68 14.54 31.12
C LEU A 285 -6.99 14.30 29.77
N ALA A 286 -5.93 15.03 29.52
CA ALA A 286 -5.03 14.81 28.39
C ALA A 286 -4.15 13.56 28.59
N LYS A 287 -3.44 13.14 27.55
CA LYS A 287 -2.43 12.08 27.65
C LYS A 287 -1.30 12.54 28.60
N SER A 288 -0.86 11.63 29.47
CA SER A 288 0.31 11.89 30.31
C SER A 288 1.59 11.88 29.48
N ARG A 289 2.61 12.65 29.91
CA ARG A 289 3.96 12.68 29.29
C ARG A 289 4.53 11.27 29.11
N ASN A 290 4.34 10.38 30.08
CA ASN A 290 4.79 9.00 30.02
C ASN A 290 4.00 8.14 29.02
N GLN A 291 2.72 8.42 28.78
CA GLN A 291 1.94 7.77 27.73
C GLN A 291 2.44 8.20 26.36
N GLU A 292 2.67 9.49 26.16
CA GLU A 292 3.22 10.03 24.92
C GLU A 292 4.63 9.51 24.62
N ALA A 293 5.49 9.39 25.66
CA ALA A 293 6.82 8.82 25.52
C ALA A 293 6.75 7.36 25.06
N ALA A 294 5.86 6.55 25.65
CA ALA A 294 5.64 5.18 25.24
C ALA A 294 5.12 5.10 23.79
N GLU A 295 4.17 5.95 23.41
CA GLU A 295 3.65 6.02 22.04
C GLU A 295 4.74 6.38 21.03
N ARG A 296 5.64 7.34 21.34
CA ARG A 296 6.80 7.68 20.50
C ARG A 296 7.76 6.50 20.34
N GLN A 297 8.06 5.77 21.42
CA GLN A 297 8.92 4.59 21.35
C GLN A 297 8.30 3.45 20.53
N ILE A 298 7.00 3.19 20.70
CA ILE A 298 6.24 2.23 19.88
C ILE A 298 6.31 2.63 18.41
N ALA A 299 6.06 3.90 18.08
CA ALA A 299 6.13 4.42 16.72
C ALA A 299 7.53 4.20 16.11
N THR A 300 8.59 4.48 16.87
CA THR A 300 9.98 4.28 16.43
C THR A 300 10.28 2.81 16.13
N LEU A 301 9.89 1.89 17.02
CA LEU A 301 10.11 0.45 16.85
C LEU A 301 9.35 -0.07 15.61
N ARG A 302 8.07 0.28 15.48
CA ARG A 302 7.24 -0.12 14.34
C ARG A 302 7.75 0.48 13.02
N ALA A 303 8.21 1.72 13.02
CA ALA A 303 8.80 2.36 11.85
C ALA A 303 10.11 1.69 11.42
N ARG A 304 10.94 1.24 12.39
CA ARG A 304 12.17 0.48 12.12
C ARG A 304 11.85 -0.85 11.45
N ALA A 305 10.92 -1.62 12.00
CA ALA A 305 10.50 -2.91 11.44
C ALA A 305 9.92 -2.74 10.02
N ARG A 306 9.06 -1.73 9.79
CA ARG A 306 8.52 -1.44 8.47
C ARG A 306 9.62 -1.13 7.45
N ARG A 307 10.65 -0.37 7.83
CA ARG A 307 11.79 -0.06 6.94
C ARG A 307 12.63 -1.30 6.63
N ARG A 308 12.88 -2.18 7.62
CA ARG A 308 13.57 -3.47 7.39
C ARG A 308 12.77 -4.36 6.43
N ARG A 309 11.45 -4.46 6.61
CA ARG A 309 10.58 -5.22 5.71
C ARG A 309 10.63 -4.67 4.30
N LYS A 310 10.52 -3.35 4.14
CA LYS A 310 10.60 -2.71 2.83
C LYS A 310 11.97 -2.95 2.17
N ASP A 311 13.05 -2.84 2.91
CA ASP A 311 14.40 -3.11 2.43
C ASP A 311 14.55 -4.57 1.99
N PHE A 312 14.08 -5.52 2.78
CA PHE A 312 14.02 -6.95 2.42
C PHE A 312 13.25 -7.17 1.12
N THR A 313 12.03 -6.63 1.03
CA THR A 313 11.20 -6.71 -0.19
C THR A 313 11.95 -6.15 -1.41
N GLU A 314 12.62 -4.99 -1.28
CA GLU A 314 13.35 -4.37 -2.38
C GLU A 314 14.58 -5.19 -2.81
N GLN A 315 15.31 -5.78 -1.86
CA GLN A 315 16.47 -6.63 -2.15
C GLN A 315 16.02 -7.92 -2.84
N VAL A 316 15.13 -8.70 -2.23
CA VAL A 316 14.68 -9.98 -2.77
C VAL A 316 14.02 -9.81 -4.14
N SER A 317 13.11 -8.83 -4.29
CA SER A 317 12.48 -8.58 -5.59
C SER A 317 13.48 -8.09 -6.66
N ALA A 318 14.60 -7.48 -6.27
CA ALA A 318 15.66 -7.10 -7.22
C ALA A 318 16.48 -8.32 -7.62
N THR A 319 16.81 -9.22 -6.68
CA THR A 319 17.48 -10.48 -6.94
C THR A 319 16.65 -11.35 -7.87
N LEU A 320 15.40 -11.63 -7.53
CA LEU A 320 14.50 -12.43 -8.39
C LEU A 320 14.35 -11.84 -9.81
N ALA A 321 14.20 -10.52 -9.95
CA ALA A 321 14.03 -9.88 -11.26
C ALA A 321 15.35 -9.77 -12.07
N ARG A 322 16.52 -9.86 -11.42
CA ARG A 322 17.83 -9.88 -12.06
C ARG A 322 18.17 -11.28 -12.56
N ASP A 323 17.95 -12.28 -11.70
CA ASP A 323 18.45 -13.62 -11.91
C ASP A 323 17.46 -14.46 -12.75
N HIS A 324 16.17 -14.15 -12.69
CA HIS A 324 15.13 -14.87 -13.44
C HIS A 324 14.38 -13.93 -14.40
N ARG A 325 14.29 -14.31 -15.67
CA ARG A 325 13.47 -13.59 -16.65
C ARG A 325 11.97 -13.87 -16.50
N ARG A 326 11.62 -14.92 -15.78
CA ARG A 326 10.26 -15.34 -15.48
C ARG A 326 10.17 -15.72 -14.02
N SER A 327 9.16 -15.23 -13.34
CA SER A 327 8.89 -15.66 -11.97
C SER A 327 7.41 -15.99 -11.83
N VAL A 328 7.13 -17.13 -11.23
CA VAL A 328 5.80 -17.65 -10.97
C VAL A 328 5.54 -17.61 -9.47
N PHE A 329 4.43 -17.04 -9.07
CA PHE A 329 3.98 -16.95 -7.68
C PHE A 329 2.64 -17.65 -7.50
N GLU A 330 2.31 -18.03 -6.27
CA GLU A 330 0.96 -18.43 -5.91
C GLU A 330 0.03 -17.23 -5.77
N ASP A 331 -1.26 -17.39 -6.10
CA ASP A 331 -2.32 -16.42 -5.79
C ASP A 331 -2.74 -16.57 -4.32
N LEU A 332 -2.02 -15.88 -3.44
CA LEU A 332 -2.33 -15.84 -2.01
C LEU A 332 -3.21 -14.63 -1.70
N HIS A 333 -4.49 -14.88 -1.42
CA HIS A 333 -5.41 -13.86 -0.95
C HIS A 333 -5.08 -13.40 0.49
N THR A 334 -3.96 -12.69 0.65
CA THR A 334 -3.39 -12.30 1.95
C THR A 334 -4.38 -11.55 2.84
N LYS A 335 -5.29 -10.76 2.25
CA LYS A 335 -6.34 -10.03 2.98
C LYS A 335 -7.29 -11.00 3.70
N PHE A 336 -7.76 -12.04 3.02
CA PHE A 336 -8.63 -13.06 3.63
C PHE A 336 -7.86 -13.94 4.61
N MET A 337 -6.62 -14.31 4.26
CA MET A 337 -5.77 -15.10 5.15
C MET A 337 -5.47 -14.40 6.48
N THR A 338 -5.39 -13.08 6.49
CA THR A 338 -5.10 -12.28 7.69
C THR A 338 -6.33 -11.67 8.35
N ALA A 339 -7.53 -12.06 7.94
CA ALA A 339 -8.77 -11.64 8.56
C ALA A 339 -8.83 -12.03 10.05
N SER A 340 -9.56 -11.24 10.83
CA SER A 340 -9.74 -11.50 12.27
C SER A 340 -10.58 -12.76 12.49
N ALA A 341 -10.19 -13.56 13.49
CA ALA A 341 -10.96 -14.73 13.93
C ALA A 341 -11.81 -14.43 15.18
N LYS A 342 -12.12 -13.18 15.49
CA LYS A 342 -12.89 -12.82 16.69
C LYS A 342 -14.33 -13.36 16.67
N GLY A 343 -14.94 -13.48 15.48
CA GLY A 343 -16.37 -13.79 15.35
C GLY A 343 -17.25 -12.61 15.77
N THR A 344 -18.54 -12.89 15.96
CA THR A 344 -19.54 -11.98 16.51
C THR A 344 -19.84 -12.33 17.98
N VAL A 345 -20.74 -11.58 18.61
CA VAL A 345 -21.19 -11.88 19.99
C VAL A 345 -21.96 -13.20 20.00
N GLU A 346 -22.80 -13.45 18.98
CA GLU A 346 -23.62 -14.64 18.82
C GLU A 346 -22.80 -15.87 18.41
N ALA A 347 -21.73 -15.67 17.64
CA ALA A 347 -20.84 -16.73 17.16
C ALA A 347 -19.36 -16.36 17.44
N PRO A 348 -18.90 -16.49 18.69
CA PRO A 348 -17.54 -16.14 19.07
C PRO A 348 -16.51 -17.03 18.38
N GLY A 349 -15.44 -16.42 17.90
CA GLY A 349 -14.40 -17.11 17.16
C GLY A 349 -13.54 -18.03 18.03
N LYS A 350 -12.98 -19.07 17.41
CA LYS A 350 -12.06 -20.04 18.05
C LYS A 350 -10.61 -19.70 17.71
N ASN A 351 -9.69 -20.09 18.59
CA ASN A 351 -8.23 -19.96 18.37
C ASN A 351 -7.74 -18.53 18.03
N ILE A 352 -8.43 -17.50 18.55
CA ILE A 352 -8.17 -16.08 18.24
C ILE A 352 -6.71 -15.68 18.44
N ARG A 353 -6.07 -16.14 19.53
CA ARG A 353 -4.67 -15.81 19.85
C ARG A 353 -3.70 -16.44 18.84
N GLN A 354 -3.90 -17.70 18.47
CA GLN A 354 -3.08 -18.41 17.47
C GLN A 354 -3.22 -17.74 16.11
N LYS A 355 -4.46 -17.47 15.67
CA LYS A 355 -4.74 -16.79 14.41
C LYS A 355 -4.12 -15.39 14.37
N ALA A 356 -4.22 -14.61 15.45
CA ALA A 356 -3.58 -13.31 15.55
C ALA A 356 -2.03 -13.41 15.49
N GLY A 357 -1.45 -14.50 16.02
CA GLY A 357 -0.03 -14.83 15.89
C GLY A 357 0.38 -15.07 14.44
N LEU A 358 -0.36 -15.96 13.76
CA LEU A 358 -0.14 -16.28 12.35
C LEU A 358 -0.32 -15.04 11.45
N ASN A 359 -1.39 -14.27 11.66
CA ASN A 359 -1.62 -13.04 10.92
C ASN A 359 -0.43 -12.06 11.02
N ARG A 360 0.10 -11.88 12.24
CA ARG A 360 1.31 -11.05 12.44
C ARG A 360 2.52 -11.60 11.71
N ALA A 361 2.73 -12.91 11.72
CA ALA A 361 3.84 -13.54 11.04
C ALA A 361 3.76 -13.36 9.52
N ILE A 362 2.60 -13.58 8.92
CA ILE A 362 2.33 -13.34 7.48
C ILE A 362 2.59 -11.85 7.14
N LEU A 363 2.01 -10.93 7.90
CA LEU A 363 2.19 -9.48 7.67
C LEU A 363 3.63 -9.02 7.90
N ASP A 364 4.38 -9.66 8.79
CA ASP A 364 5.79 -9.35 9.01
C ASP A 364 6.67 -9.76 7.81
N LYS A 365 6.34 -10.82 7.10
CA LYS A 365 7.04 -11.24 5.86
C LYS A 365 6.68 -10.38 4.64
N GLY A 366 5.48 -9.80 4.61
CA GLY A 366 5.06 -8.87 3.56
C GLY A 366 4.83 -9.54 2.20
N TRP A 367 4.21 -10.71 2.16
CA TRP A 367 3.99 -11.54 0.98
C TRP A 367 3.43 -10.80 -0.24
N TYR A 368 2.34 -10.04 -0.04
CA TYR A 368 1.76 -9.24 -1.11
C TYR A 368 2.74 -8.21 -1.69
N ALA A 369 3.44 -7.47 -0.80
CA ALA A 369 4.38 -6.46 -1.24
C ALA A 369 5.57 -7.06 -2.01
N LEU A 370 6.00 -8.27 -1.65
CA LEU A 370 7.09 -8.97 -2.32
C LEU A 370 6.70 -9.38 -3.75
N GLU A 371 5.57 -10.08 -3.90
CA GLU A 371 5.05 -10.50 -5.21
C GLU A 371 4.84 -9.30 -6.12
N HIS A 372 4.06 -8.33 -5.65
CA HIS A 372 3.75 -7.12 -6.43
C HIS A 372 5.01 -6.37 -6.87
N ARG A 373 5.99 -6.24 -5.96
CA ARG A 373 7.24 -5.54 -6.27
C ARG A 373 8.15 -6.31 -7.22
N THR A 374 8.14 -7.64 -7.16
CA THR A 374 8.84 -8.50 -8.12
C THR A 374 8.20 -8.37 -9.50
N GLY A 375 6.87 -8.45 -9.60
CA GLY A 375 6.12 -8.25 -10.83
C GLY A 375 6.39 -6.89 -11.48
N GLU A 376 6.35 -5.80 -10.71
CA GLU A 376 6.71 -4.46 -11.22
C GLU A 376 8.12 -4.40 -11.83
N LYS A 377 9.09 -5.03 -11.17
CA LYS A 377 10.48 -5.04 -11.66
C LYS A 377 10.64 -5.89 -12.91
N LEU A 378 10.04 -7.08 -12.95
CA LEU A 378 10.04 -7.96 -14.11
C LEU A 378 9.43 -7.26 -15.34
N VAL A 379 8.21 -6.73 -15.20
CA VAL A 379 7.51 -6.01 -16.28
C VAL A 379 8.33 -4.80 -16.76
N ARG A 380 9.00 -4.10 -15.86
CA ARG A 380 9.87 -2.97 -16.21
C ARG A 380 11.04 -3.37 -17.12
N HIS A 381 11.56 -4.58 -16.94
CA HIS A 381 12.65 -5.13 -17.75
C HIS A 381 12.15 -5.89 -19.00
N GLY A 382 10.84 -5.96 -19.22
CA GLY A 382 10.24 -6.74 -20.31
C GLY A 382 10.23 -8.25 -20.01
N HIS A 383 10.30 -8.61 -18.74
CA HIS A 383 10.25 -9.98 -18.23
C HIS A 383 8.82 -10.38 -17.84
N LEU A 384 8.57 -11.67 -17.66
CA LEU A 384 7.25 -12.22 -17.40
C LEU A 384 7.03 -12.45 -15.89
N HIS A 385 5.88 -12.02 -15.39
CA HIS A 385 5.36 -12.33 -14.06
C HIS A 385 4.07 -13.13 -14.20
N LEU A 386 4.01 -14.28 -13.57
CA LEU A 386 2.84 -15.17 -13.58
C LEU A 386 2.38 -15.44 -12.16
N VAL A 387 1.07 -15.66 -12.03
CA VAL A 387 0.44 -16.06 -10.77
C VAL A 387 -0.42 -17.29 -11.02
N VAL A 388 -0.29 -18.32 -10.18
CA VAL A 388 -0.98 -19.61 -10.32
C VAL A 388 -1.83 -19.91 -9.09
N PRO A 389 -2.89 -20.73 -9.22
CA PRO A 389 -3.69 -21.15 -8.07
C PRO A 389 -2.84 -21.84 -7.00
N ALA A 390 -3.03 -21.41 -5.74
CA ALA A 390 -2.29 -21.92 -4.59
C ALA A 390 -2.69 -23.33 -4.10
N PRO A 391 -3.96 -23.80 -4.18
CA PRO A 391 -4.34 -25.07 -3.59
C PRO A 391 -3.49 -26.25 -4.06
N GLY A 392 -2.98 -27.03 -3.11
CA GLY A 392 -2.23 -28.26 -3.35
C GLY A 392 -0.75 -28.12 -3.68
N THR A 393 -0.19 -26.90 -3.87
CA THR A 393 1.24 -26.74 -4.23
C THR A 393 2.21 -27.38 -3.24
N SER A 394 1.89 -27.35 -1.95
CA SER A 394 2.75 -27.88 -0.88
C SER A 394 2.61 -29.38 -0.61
N ILE A 395 1.67 -30.06 -1.27
CA ILE A 395 1.37 -31.48 -1.08
C ILE A 395 1.42 -32.29 -2.39
N THR A 396 1.76 -31.64 -3.49
CA THR A 396 1.93 -32.27 -4.82
C THR A 396 3.39 -32.67 -5.01
N CYS A 397 3.63 -33.87 -5.51
CA CYS A 397 4.95 -34.31 -5.95
C CYS A 397 5.23 -33.75 -7.36
N PRO A 398 6.35 -33.09 -7.63
CA PRO A 398 6.70 -32.59 -8.97
C PRO A 398 7.10 -33.74 -9.90
N GLU A 399 7.61 -34.88 -9.41
CA GLU A 399 8.07 -36.00 -10.22
C GLU A 399 6.92 -36.84 -10.77
N CYS A 400 5.99 -37.30 -9.91
CA CYS A 400 4.91 -38.19 -10.32
C CYS A 400 3.52 -37.52 -10.34
N GLY A 401 3.39 -36.31 -9.88
CA GLY A 401 2.11 -35.59 -9.82
C GLY A 401 1.17 -36.04 -8.68
N HIS A 402 1.56 -37.01 -7.87
CA HIS A 402 0.77 -37.50 -6.73
C HIS A 402 0.47 -36.38 -5.72
N VAL A 403 -0.78 -36.34 -5.23
CA VAL A 403 -1.26 -35.26 -4.33
C VAL A 403 -1.69 -35.91 -3.02
N ASP A 404 -0.83 -35.79 -2.01
CA ASP A 404 -1.10 -36.35 -0.69
C ASP A 404 -0.55 -35.47 0.43
N LYS A 405 -1.36 -35.23 1.47
CA LYS A 405 -0.97 -34.45 2.65
C LYS A 405 0.12 -35.14 3.47
N GLU A 406 0.16 -36.44 3.48
CA GLU A 406 1.14 -37.26 4.20
C GLU A 406 2.53 -37.16 3.59
N SER A 407 2.62 -36.86 2.28
CA SER A 407 3.89 -36.59 1.62
C SER A 407 4.63 -35.37 2.23
N ARG A 408 3.94 -34.44 2.90
CA ARG A 408 4.57 -33.36 3.67
C ARG A 408 4.82 -33.79 5.12
N VAL A 409 5.89 -34.55 5.34
CA VAL A 409 6.28 -35.12 6.65
C VAL A 409 6.50 -34.03 7.71
N SER A 410 7.06 -32.90 7.31
CA SER A 410 7.27 -31.76 8.20
C SER A 410 7.23 -30.43 7.46
N GLN A 411 7.53 -29.33 8.15
CA GLN A 411 7.65 -28.01 7.50
C GLN A 411 8.82 -27.89 6.52
N SER A 412 9.85 -28.72 6.68
CA SER A 412 11.06 -28.69 5.85
C SER A 412 11.29 -29.97 5.06
N VAL A 413 10.54 -31.02 5.31
CA VAL A 413 10.74 -32.33 4.67
C VAL A 413 9.50 -32.74 3.89
N PHE A 414 9.69 -33.02 2.62
CA PHE A 414 8.72 -33.63 1.72
C PHE A 414 9.25 -34.99 1.29
N VAL A 415 8.44 -36.04 1.41
CA VAL A 415 8.72 -37.41 0.94
C VAL A 415 7.46 -37.93 0.26
N CYS A 416 7.48 -38.09 -1.03
CA CYS A 416 6.33 -38.60 -1.77
C CYS A 416 5.93 -39.98 -1.29
N THR A 417 4.66 -40.16 -0.90
CA THR A 417 4.12 -41.45 -0.46
C THR A 417 3.95 -42.46 -1.58
N ASP A 418 3.96 -42.02 -2.84
CA ASP A 418 3.83 -42.86 -4.02
C ASP A 418 5.19 -43.25 -4.63
N CYS A 419 5.98 -42.25 -5.10
CA CYS A 419 7.25 -42.53 -5.80
C CYS A 419 8.50 -42.44 -4.94
N GLY A 420 8.40 -42.04 -3.67
CA GLY A 420 9.54 -41.92 -2.77
C GLY A 420 10.45 -40.71 -2.99
N TYR A 421 10.09 -39.79 -3.92
CA TYR A 421 10.84 -38.54 -4.15
C TYR A 421 10.99 -37.72 -2.85
N GLN A 422 12.18 -37.22 -2.59
CA GLN A 422 12.50 -36.45 -1.37
C GLN A 422 13.05 -35.08 -1.71
N ALA A 423 12.56 -34.05 -1.00
CA ALA A 423 13.02 -32.68 -1.15
C ALA A 423 12.77 -31.84 0.11
N HIS A 424 13.39 -30.64 0.15
CA HIS A 424 12.95 -29.60 1.07
C HIS A 424 11.53 -29.15 0.72
N ALA A 425 10.60 -29.21 1.69
CA ALA A 425 9.16 -28.99 1.44
C ALA A 425 8.82 -27.65 0.76
N ASP A 426 9.54 -26.58 1.11
CA ASP A 426 9.29 -25.26 0.51
C ASP A 426 9.91 -25.16 -0.91
N LEU A 427 11.02 -25.89 -1.20
CA LEU A 427 11.57 -26.00 -2.56
C LEU A 427 10.74 -26.92 -3.44
N ASN A 428 10.13 -27.97 -2.88
CA ASN A 428 9.13 -28.79 -3.56
C ASN A 428 7.93 -27.94 -4.01
N ALA A 429 7.39 -27.11 -3.09
CA ALA A 429 6.31 -26.19 -3.42
C ALA A 429 6.71 -25.20 -4.53
N ALA A 430 7.93 -24.64 -4.47
CA ALA A 430 8.45 -23.75 -5.50
C ALA A 430 8.52 -24.45 -6.87
N GLU A 431 8.96 -25.70 -6.95
CA GLU A 431 8.99 -26.48 -8.21
C GLU A 431 7.58 -26.68 -8.78
N VAL A 432 6.63 -27.10 -7.95
CA VAL A 432 5.23 -27.29 -8.38
C VAL A 432 4.62 -25.96 -8.88
N ILE A 433 4.94 -24.83 -8.21
CA ILE A 433 4.53 -23.50 -8.65
C ILE A 433 5.11 -23.17 -10.02
N ARG A 434 6.41 -23.44 -10.24
CA ARG A 434 7.09 -23.24 -11.52
C ARG A 434 6.41 -24.01 -12.64
N GLU A 435 6.17 -25.31 -12.45
CA GLU A 435 5.54 -26.16 -13.44
C GLU A 435 4.10 -25.73 -13.79
N ARG A 436 3.30 -25.35 -12.78
CA ARG A 436 1.97 -24.79 -13.01
C ARG A 436 2.01 -23.53 -13.87
N GLY A 437 2.99 -22.66 -13.62
CA GLY A 437 3.19 -21.44 -14.41
C GLY A 437 3.58 -21.73 -15.85
N ILE A 438 4.45 -22.71 -16.08
CA ILE A 438 4.83 -23.16 -17.42
C ILE A 438 3.61 -23.72 -18.17
N LYS A 439 2.85 -24.63 -17.54
CA LYS A 439 1.61 -25.21 -18.10
C LYS A 439 0.61 -24.10 -18.48
N LEU A 440 0.40 -23.12 -17.59
CA LEU A 440 -0.49 -21.99 -17.83
C LEU A 440 -0.04 -21.14 -19.03
N ALA A 441 1.25 -20.84 -19.12
CA ALA A 441 1.79 -20.03 -20.19
C ALA A 441 1.76 -20.72 -21.55
N LEU A 442 2.07 -22.03 -21.60
CA LEU A 442 2.01 -22.83 -22.81
C LEU A 442 0.56 -22.97 -23.31
N ALA A 443 -0.41 -23.20 -22.42
CA ALA A 443 -1.83 -23.25 -22.77
C ALA A 443 -2.34 -21.92 -23.37
N ALA A 444 -1.80 -20.77 -22.94
CA ALA A 444 -2.16 -19.47 -23.49
C ALA A 444 -1.56 -19.18 -24.89
N VAL A 445 -0.53 -19.93 -25.29
CA VAL A 445 0.15 -19.79 -26.60
C VAL A 445 -0.45 -20.71 -27.67
N THR A 446 -1.08 -21.84 -27.27
CA THR A 446 -1.74 -22.76 -28.19
C THR A 446 -3.01 -22.10 -28.74
N PRO A 447 -3.16 -21.88 -30.07
CA PRO A 447 -4.39 -21.33 -30.60
C PRO A 447 -5.52 -22.37 -30.33
N VAL A 448 -6.52 -21.92 -29.57
CA VAL A 448 -7.75 -22.70 -29.39
C VAL A 448 -8.44 -22.76 -30.74
N THR A 449 -8.34 -23.91 -31.43
CA THR A 449 -9.28 -24.27 -32.47
C THR A 449 -10.66 -24.28 -31.82
N ALA A 450 -11.51 -23.40 -32.34
CA ALA A 450 -12.83 -23.10 -31.80
C ALA A 450 -13.65 -24.36 -31.48
N HIS A 451 -13.97 -24.56 -30.21
CA HIS A 451 -15.22 -25.17 -29.77
C HIS A 451 -15.80 -24.37 -28.61
N GLN A 452 -17.05 -24.03 -28.77
CA GLN A 452 -17.96 -23.21 -28.04
C GLN A 452 -17.85 -23.23 -26.50
N GLY A 453 -17.87 -22.04 -25.91
CA GLY A 453 -18.64 -21.71 -24.71
C GLY A 453 -18.00 -22.02 -23.37
N THR A 454 -17.25 -21.09 -22.85
CA THR A 454 -17.42 -20.49 -21.50
C THR A 454 -16.34 -19.43 -21.31
N ASN A 455 -16.76 -18.20 -21.06
CA ASN A 455 -15.89 -17.04 -20.79
C ASN A 455 -15.15 -17.20 -19.47
N LEU A 456 -13.89 -17.59 -19.51
CA LEU A 456 -12.88 -17.33 -18.48
C LEU A 456 -11.55 -17.09 -19.21
N GLY A 457 -11.37 -15.85 -19.67
CA GLY A 457 -10.10 -15.40 -20.24
C GLY A 457 -9.03 -15.30 -19.16
N PRO A 458 -7.77 -15.70 -19.44
CA PRO A 458 -6.67 -15.45 -18.54
C PRO A 458 -6.43 -13.95 -18.43
N THR A 459 -6.55 -13.41 -17.23
CA THR A 459 -6.22 -12.01 -16.93
C THR A 459 -4.70 -11.85 -17.03
N LEU A 460 -4.22 -11.49 -18.21
CA LEU A 460 -2.90 -10.88 -18.35
C LEU A 460 -2.97 -9.53 -17.64
N VAL A 461 -2.63 -9.53 -16.37
CA VAL A 461 -2.61 -8.31 -15.57
C VAL A 461 -1.43 -7.46 -16.03
N GLY A 462 -1.68 -6.67 -17.05
CA GLY A 462 -0.96 -5.43 -17.27
C GLY A 462 -1.38 -4.47 -16.17
N ALA A 463 -0.83 -4.62 -14.98
CA ALA A 463 -1.11 -3.74 -13.86
C ALA A 463 -0.71 -2.32 -14.23
N GLU A 464 -1.69 -1.46 -14.40
CA GLU A 464 -1.42 -0.03 -14.30
C GLU A 464 -0.88 0.24 -12.89
N PRO A 465 0.18 1.04 -12.75
CA PRO A 465 0.74 1.33 -11.45
C PRO A 465 -0.27 2.12 -10.64
N SER A 466 -0.98 1.43 -9.74
CA SER A 466 -1.73 2.08 -8.69
C SER A 466 -0.72 2.80 -7.80
N GLU A 467 -0.84 4.12 -7.74
CA GLU A 467 -0.09 4.96 -6.81
C GLU A 467 -0.26 4.41 -5.39
N LEU A 468 0.85 4.08 -4.75
CA LEU A 468 0.91 3.59 -3.38
C LEU A 468 0.31 4.62 -2.42
N SER A 469 -0.95 4.45 -2.09
CA SER A 469 -1.52 5.02 -0.88
C SER A 469 -1.10 4.12 0.30
N GLY A 470 -0.61 4.73 1.37
CA GLY A 470 -0.12 4.03 2.55
C GLY A 470 -1.16 3.11 3.20
N PRO A 471 -0.72 2.18 4.07
CA PRO A 471 -1.59 1.17 4.66
C PRO A 471 -2.67 1.81 5.52
N GLY A 472 -3.92 1.71 5.08
CA GLY A 472 -5.08 1.98 5.91
C GLY A 472 -5.18 0.91 6.99
N SER A 473 -4.98 1.30 8.24
CA SER A 473 -5.35 0.48 9.38
C SER A 473 -6.88 0.58 9.54
N GLY A 474 -7.60 -0.37 9.00
CA GLY A 474 -9.03 -0.48 9.19
C GLY A 474 -9.34 -1.62 10.14
N ASN A 475 -9.68 -1.32 11.37
CA ASN A 475 -10.50 -2.16 12.22
C ASN A 475 -11.46 -1.24 12.93
N GLU A 476 -12.69 -1.29 12.56
CA GLU A 476 -13.79 -0.67 13.30
C GLU A 476 -14.94 -1.60 13.51
N GLU A 477 -15.31 -1.61 14.78
CA GLU A 477 -16.56 -2.09 15.28
C GLU A 477 -17.67 -1.15 14.81
N THR A 478 -18.61 -1.68 14.06
CA THR A 478 -19.92 -1.05 13.87
C THR A 478 -20.76 -1.40 15.07
N ASP A 479 -20.90 -0.47 15.99
CA ASP A 479 -21.95 -0.53 17.03
C ASP A 479 -23.22 0.08 16.42
N THR A 480 -24.14 -0.80 16.01
CA THR A 480 -25.52 -0.45 15.70
C THR A 480 -26.38 -0.86 16.87
N SER A 481 -26.57 0.02 17.83
CA SER A 481 -27.69 -0.07 18.73
C SER A 481 -28.84 0.80 18.23
N ALA A 482 -29.81 0.15 17.64
CA ALA A 482 -31.16 0.71 17.47
C ALA A 482 -31.74 1.08 18.83
N VAL A 483 -32.26 2.28 18.95
CA VAL A 483 -33.25 2.62 20.00
C VAL A 483 -34.50 3.04 19.28
N GLU A 484 -35.44 2.13 19.26
CA GLU A 484 -36.88 2.43 19.15
C GLU A 484 -37.40 2.92 20.48
N GLY A 485 -38.37 3.87 20.42
CA GLY A 485 -39.49 3.87 21.31
C GLY A 485 -39.69 5.05 22.23
N ALA A 486 -40.61 5.90 21.82
CA ALA A 486 -41.80 6.38 22.55
C ALA A 486 -41.67 7.37 23.74
N ALA A 487 -42.47 8.38 23.54
CA ALA A 487 -43.09 9.37 24.43
C ALA A 487 -42.27 10.61 24.78
#